data_a27562232a689cc4ecf5c7416f27054a
#
_entry.id   a27562232a689cc4ecf5c7416f27054a
#
_cell.length_a   1.000
_cell.length_b   1.000
_cell.length_c   1.000
_cell.angle_alpha   90.00
_cell.angle_beta   90.00
_cell.angle_gamma   90.00
#
_symmetry.space_group_name_H-M   'P 1'
#
loop_
_entity.id
_entity.type
_entity.pdbx_description
1 polymer ?
#
loop_
_entity_poly.entity_id
_entity_poly.type
_entity_poly.pdbx_seq_one_letter_code
_entity_poly.pdbx_strand_id
1 'polypeptide(L)'
;TICCLLLYVEGFNLKKKGNIILLLGVLFSLSLAAYGLLIGGVALYIFYNTKRGMIYVTVFSLFIAVVWIISINYNSGENYLNKRIFERLIFEDGEMMGANRTTDFFQTRFDRYVVSSDIWFGVGRDAFDAKGTSTTNILNGCAGWKRFYFLRGVVGCFLLLLFLFSYWRKYPSSKAGAFLILFLVANMIRDYPLREYFLFIYLLAIPVLYQRKVEFK
;
A
#
# COMPACT_ATOMS: atom_id res chain seq x y z
N THR A 1 1.24 7.00 3.47
CA THR A 1 1.86 5.67 3.25
C THR A 1 3.05 5.46 4.16
N ILE A 2 4.15 6.25 4.04
CA ILE A 2 5.36 6.12 4.87
C ILE A 2 5.02 6.16 6.36
N CYS A 3 4.20 7.11 6.81
CA CYS A 3 3.78 7.21 8.22
C CYS A 3 3.13 5.91 8.73
N CYS A 4 2.32 5.22 7.91
CA CYS A 4 1.71 3.95 8.29
C CYS A 4 2.76 2.84 8.47
N LEU A 5 3.76 2.78 7.56
CA LEU A 5 4.85 1.81 7.65
C LEU A 5 5.70 2.06 8.91
N LEU A 6 6.03 3.31 9.20
CA LEU A 6 6.77 3.67 10.40
C LEU A 6 5.98 3.39 11.69
N LEU A 7 4.68 3.70 11.71
CA LEU A 7 3.79 3.37 12.84
C LEU A 7 3.76 1.86 13.11
N TYR A 8 3.73 1.03 12.06
CA TYR A 8 3.80 -0.41 12.21
C TYR A 8 5.13 -0.85 12.84
N VAL A 9 6.26 -0.34 12.35
CA VAL A 9 7.60 -0.64 12.90
C VAL A 9 7.69 -0.23 14.36
N GLU A 10 7.14 0.94 14.73
CA GLU A 10 7.09 1.43 16.12
C GLU A 10 6.03 0.74 16.99
N GLY A 11 5.25 -0.18 16.43
CA GLY A 11 4.25 -0.99 17.15
C GLY A 11 3.04 -0.20 17.61
N PHE A 12 2.65 0.87 16.89
CA PHE A 12 1.52 1.75 17.21
C PHE A 12 1.55 2.30 18.65
N ASN A 13 2.74 2.47 19.22
CA ASN A 13 2.89 2.95 20.59
C ASN A 13 2.59 4.47 20.69
N LEU A 14 1.36 4.82 21.00
CA LEU A 14 0.90 6.21 21.12
C LEU A 14 1.46 6.97 22.33
N LYS A 15 2.20 6.32 23.24
CA LYS A 15 2.93 7.01 24.31
C LYS A 15 4.11 7.83 23.78
N LYS A 16 4.64 7.48 22.60
CA LYS A 16 5.69 8.22 21.93
C LYS A 16 5.09 9.41 21.16
N LYS A 17 5.49 10.63 21.49
CA LYS A 17 5.02 11.87 20.81
C LYS A 17 5.18 11.81 19.28
N GLY A 18 6.29 11.25 18.79
CA GLY A 18 6.53 11.07 17.36
C GLY A 18 5.46 10.21 16.66
N ASN A 19 4.97 9.16 17.32
CA ASN A 19 3.92 8.31 16.75
C ASN A 19 2.55 9.00 16.68
N ILE A 20 2.27 9.91 17.63
CA ILE A 20 1.08 10.75 17.56
C ILE A 20 1.15 11.67 16.33
N ILE A 21 2.31 12.30 16.08
CA ILE A 21 2.51 13.14 14.90
C ILE A 21 2.35 12.32 13.61
N LEU A 22 2.92 11.11 13.54
CA LEU A 22 2.75 10.22 12.40
C LEU A 22 1.29 9.84 12.18
N LEU A 23 0.55 9.53 13.25
CA LEU A 23 -0.88 9.21 13.17
C LEU A 23 -1.70 10.42 12.69
N LEU A 24 -1.46 11.60 13.23
CA LEU A 24 -2.09 12.83 12.76
C LEU A 24 -1.78 13.09 11.28
N GLY A 25 -0.54 12.88 10.85
CA GLY A 25 -0.14 12.98 9.44
C GLY A 25 -0.89 12.01 8.53
N VAL A 26 -1.22 10.79 9.00
CA VAL A 26 -2.07 9.85 8.27
C VAL A 26 -3.51 10.36 8.21
N LEU A 27 -4.08 10.78 9.34
CA LEU A 27 -5.47 11.23 9.42
C LEU A 27 -5.71 12.50 8.58
N PHE A 28 -4.81 13.48 8.66
CA PHE A 28 -4.91 14.73 7.86
C PHE A 28 -4.54 14.55 6.39
N SER A 29 -3.95 13.42 5.99
CA SER A 29 -3.65 13.16 4.58
C SER A 29 -4.89 13.01 3.71
N LEU A 30 -6.08 12.79 4.30
CA LEU A 30 -7.38 12.57 3.64
C LEU A 30 -7.28 11.56 2.48
N SER A 31 -6.37 10.60 2.61
CA SER A 31 -6.09 9.61 1.57
C SER A 31 -6.68 8.26 1.93
N LEU A 32 -7.60 7.78 1.09
CA LEU A 32 -8.20 6.45 1.24
C LEU A 32 -7.15 5.35 1.37
N ALA A 33 -6.10 5.40 0.55
CA ALA A 33 -4.98 4.46 0.61
C ALA A 33 -4.23 4.51 1.95
N ALA A 34 -4.08 5.69 2.55
CA ALA A 34 -3.43 5.83 3.85
C ALA A 34 -4.30 5.25 4.97
N TYR A 35 -5.62 5.45 4.91
CA TYR A 35 -6.55 4.86 5.86
C TYR A 35 -6.61 3.34 5.74
N GLY A 36 -6.69 2.81 4.51
CA GLY A 36 -6.65 1.37 4.27
C GLY A 36 -5.38 0.71 4.80
N LEU A 37 -4.21 1.34 4.57
CA LEU A 37 -2.93 0.88 5.11
C LEU A 37 -2.84 1.00 6.62
N LEU A 38 -3.42 2.03 7.23
CA LEU A 38 -3.49 2.17 8.68
C LEU A 38 -4.33 1.05 9.29
N ILE A 39 -5.53 0.84 8.77
CA ILE A 39 -6.46 -0.21 9.22
C ILE A 39 -5.83 -1.59 9.06
N GLY A 40 -5.30 -1.90 7.87
CA GLY A 40 -4.61 -3.16 7.61
C GLY A 40 -3.37 -3.36 8.48
N GLY A 41 -2.58 -2.30 8.69
CA GLY A 41 -1.41 -2.32 9.57
C GLY A 41 -1.78 -2.59 11.02
N VAL A 42 -2.83 -1.94 11.54
CA VAL A 42 -3.34 -2.18 12.91
C VAL A 42 -3.86 -3.61 13.03
N ALA A 43 -4.65 -4.08 12.06
CA ALA A 43 -5.18 -5.45 12.06
C ALA A 43 -4.06 -6.50 12.07
N LEU A 44 -3.06 -6.35 11.21
CA LEU A 44 -1.89 -7.23 11.17
C LEU A 44 -1.09 -7.15 12.46
N TYR A 45 -0.91 -5.96 13.02
CA TYR A 45 -0.21 -5.79 14.29
C TYR A 45 -0.93 -6.50 15.44
N ILE A 46 -2.24 -6.34 15.58
CA ILE A 46 -3.06 -7.00 16.59
C ILE A 46 -3.01 -8.52 16.39
N PHE A 47 -3.17 -9.00 15.15
CA PHE A 47 -3.14 -10.42 14.84
C PHE A 47 -1.87 -11.11 15.29
N TYR A 48 -0.71 -10.49 15.03
CA TYR A 48 0.59 -11.10 15.36
C TYR A 48 1.12 -10.80 16.78
N ASN A 49 0.54 -9.85 17.50
CA ASN A 49 1.02 -9.46 18.83
C ASN A 49 0.13 -9.93 19.99
N THR A 50 -1.09 -10.40 19.71
CA THR A 50 -2.01 -10.82 20.77
C THR A 50 -2.36 -12.30 20.66
N LYS A 51 -2.42 -13.01 21.80
CA LYS A 51 -2.83 -14.42 21.84
C LYS A 51 -4.25 -14.66 21.29
N ARG A 52 -5.09 -13.64 21.31
CA ARG A 52 -6.48 -13.65 20.81
C ARG A 52 -6.63 -12.74 19.58
N GLY A 53 -5.60 -12.63 18.77
CA GLY A 53 -5.52 -11.71 17.63
C GLY A 53 -6.70 -11.84 16.67
N MET A 54 -7.14 -13.06 16.37
CA MET A 54 -8.34 -13.31 15.54
C MET A 54 -9.57 -12.64 16.10
N ILE A 55 -9.86 -12.80 17.39
CA ILE A 55 -11.04 -12.21 18.04
C ILE A 55 -10.99 -10.69 17.94
N TYR A 56 -9.85 -10.08 18.26
CA TYR A 56 -9.71 -8.62 18.18
C TYR A 56 -9.81 -8.08 16.76
N VAL A 57 -9.26 -8.79 15.76
CA VAL A 57 -9.42 -8.43 14.35
C VAL A 57 -10.89 -8.51 13.94
N THR A 58 -11.61 -9.57 14.35
CA THR A 58 -13.05 -9.70 14.07
C THR A 58 -13.85 -8.55 14.70
N VAL A 59 -13.62 -8.24 15.98
CA VAL A 59 -14.29 -7.12 16.67
C VAL A 59 -13.98 -5.79 15.98
N PHE A 60 -12.73 -5.57 15.58
CA PHE A 60 -12.33 -4.36 14.87
C PHE A 60 -12.99 -4.26 13.49
N SER A 61 -13.09 -5.37 12.76
CA SER A 61 -13.79 -5.42 11.47
C SER A 61 -15.29 -5.16 11.62
N LEU A 62 -15.92 -5.70 12.66
CA LEU A 62 -17.32 -5.40 12.98
C LEU A 62 -17.52 -3.93 13.33
N PHE A 63 -16.60 -3.32 14.10
CA PHE A 63 -16.65 -1.89 14.38
C PHE A 63 -16.60 -1.04 13.09
N ILE A 64 -15.72 -1.37 12.15
CA ILE A 64 -15.65 -0.68 10.85
C ILE A 64 -16.95 -0.87 10.07
N ALA A 65 -17.53 -2.08 10.06
CA ALA A 65 -18.80 -2.34 9.39
C ALA A 65 -19.95 -1.51 9.99
N VAL A 66 -20.00 -1.39 11.30
CA VAL A 66 -20.99 -0.54 11.99
C VAL A 66 -20.81 0.93 11.61
N VAL A 67 -19.58 1.44 11.62
CA VAL A 67 -19.29 2.82 11.18
C VAL A 67 -19.71 3.04 9.72
N TRP A 68 -19.50 2.06 8.86
CA TRP A 68 -19.94 2.10 7.47
C TRP A 68 -21.46 2.18 7.35
N ILE A 69 -22.19 1.30 8.04
CA ILE A 69 -23.68 1.29 8.05
C ILE A 69 -24.22 2.63 8.58
N ILE A 70 -23.65 3.15 9.65
CA ILE A 70 -24.05 4.46 10.20
C ILE A 70 -23.77 5.57 9.18
N SER A 71 -22.61 5.54 8.51
CA SER A 71 -22.25 6.56 7.53
C SER A 71 -23.19 6.58 6.33
N ILE A 72 -23.63 5.42 5.83
CA ILE A 72 -24.60 5.35 4.71
C ILE A 72 -25.97 5.89 5.13
N ASN A 73 -26.42 5.61 6.35
CA ASN A 73 -27.75 6.00 6.81
C ASN A 73 -27.80 7.43 7.37
N TYR A 74 -26.70 7.97 7.88
CA TYR A 74 -26.64 9.32 8.41
C TYR A 74 -26.75 10.37 7.31
N ASN A 75 -27.75 11.25 7.43
CA ASN A 75 -28.05 12.31 6.46
C ASN A 75 -28.20 11.79 5.03
N SER A 76 -28.91 10.66 4.86
CA SER A 76 -29.12 10.00 3.55
C SER A 76 -27.82 9.72 2.77
N GLY A 77 -26.71 9.49 3.48
CA GLY A 77 -25.40 9.26 2.88
C GLY A 77 -24.64 10.53 2.48
N GLU A 78 -25.27 11.71 2.59
CA GLU A 78 -24.63 12.98 2.23
C GLU A 78 -23.66 13.51 3.29
N ASN A 79 -22.85 12.63 3.88
CA ASN A 79 -21.86 13.03 4.86
C ASN A 79 -20.43 12.88 4.32
N TYR A 80 -19.50 13.57 4.97
CA TYR A 80 -18.11 13.61 4.55
C TYR A 80 -17.43 12.24 4.48
N LEU A 81 -17.72 11.35 5.46
CA LEU A 81 -17.14 10.00 5.52
C LEU A 81 -17.61 9.15 4.34
N ASN A 82 -18.91 9.19 4.03
CA ASN A 82 -19.45 8.45 2.90
C ASN A 82 -18.84 8.94 1.59
N LYS A 83 -18.95 10.22 1.28
CA LYS A 83 -18.46 10.82 0.01
C LYS A 83 -16.96 10.67 -0.20
N ARG A 84 -16.15 10.71 0.85
CA ARG A 84 -14.68 10.69 0.74
C ARG A 84 -14.06 9.31 0.87
N ILE A 85 -14.74 8.39 1.54
CA ILE A 85 -14.19 7.07 1.84
C ILE A 85 -15.02 5.98 1.19
N PHE A 86 -16.30 5.86 1.56
CA PHE A 86 -17.09 4.69 1.21
C PHE A 86 -17.56 4.70 -0.25
N GLU A 87 -18.04 5.82 -0.79
CA GLU A 87 -18.39 5.92 -2.22
C GLU A 87 -17.22 5.60 -3.15
N ARG A 88 -15.99 5.91 -2.71
CA ARG A 88 -14.78 5.59 -3.48
C ARG A 88 -14.38 4.12 -3.44
N LEU A 89 -14.97 3.33 -2.54
CA LEU A 89 -14.77 1.88 -2.43
C LEU A 89 -15.83 1.10 -3.22
N ILE A 90 -16.85 1.78 -3.76
CA ILE A 90 -17.88 1.14 -4.60
C ILE A 90 -17.26 0.77 -5.94
N PHE A 91 -17.58 -0.43 -6.39
CA PHE A 91 -17.23 -0.91 -7.73
C PHE A 91 -18.37 -0.57 -8.67
N GLU A 92 -18.09 0.23 -9.67
CA GLU A 92 -18.97 0.48 -10.82
C GLU A 92 -18.28 -0.04 -12.09
N ASP A 93 -19.00 -0.77 -12.91
CA ASP A 93 -18.51 -1.36 -14.18
C ASP A 93 -17.22 -2.22 -14.04
N GLY A 94 -17.04 -2.85 -12.88
CA GLY A 94 -15.86 -3.69 -12.58
C GLY A 94 -14.62 -2.89 -12.15
N GLU A 95 -14.72 -1.58 -12.06
CA GLU A 95 -13.66 -0.71 -11.57
C GLU A 95 -14.02 -0.03 -10.24
N MET A 96 -13.05 0.13 -9.36
CA MET A 96 -13.25 0.87 -8.10
C MET A 96 -13.27 2.38 -8.41
N MET A 97 -14.34 3.09 -8.09
CA MET A 97 -14.49 4.52 -8.36
C MET A 97 -13.34 5.40 -7.84
N GLY A 98 -12.65 4.95 -6.79
CA GLY A 98 -11.45 5.62 -6.25
C GLY A 98 -10.15 5.26 -6.95
N ALA A 99 -10.15 4.31 -7.88
CA ALA A 99 -8.94 3.84 -8.57
C ALA A 99 -8.53 4.69 -9.78
N ASN A 100 -9.20 5.79 -10.04
CA ASN A 100 -9.05 6.68 -11.21
C ASN A 100 -7.67 7.39 -11.28
N ARG A 101 -6.60 6.62 -11.08
CA ARG A 101 -5.21 7.08 -11.17
C ARG A 101 -4.55 6.72 -12.49
N THR A 102 -5.22 5.90 -13.28
CA THR A 102 -4.73 5.50 -14.58
C THR A 102 -5.47 6.32 -15.62
N THR A 103 -4.77 7.14 -16.38
CA THR A 103 -5.38 7.87 -17.51
C THR A 103 -5.73 6.88 -18.61
N ASP A 104 -6.82 7.14 -19.35
CA ASP A 104 -7.25 6.31 -20.49
C ASP A 104 -6.13 6.13 -21.51
N PHE A 105 -5.32 7.17 -21.70
CA PHE A 105 -4.15 7.12 -22.57
C PHE A 105 -3.13 6.08 -22.09
N PHE A 106 -2.79 6.08 -20.79
CA PHE A 106 -1.87 5.09 -20.24
C PHE A 106 -2.49 3.69 -20.26
N GLN A 107 -3.79 3.57 -19.96
CA GLN A 107 -4.50 2.29 -19.98
C GLN A 107 -4.44 1.65 -21.37
N THR A 108 -4.80 2.37 -22.41
CA THR A 108 -4.74 1.87 -23.80
C THR A 108 -3.33 1.41 -24.18
N ARG A 109 -2.31 2.13 -23.73
CA ARG A 109 -0.92 1.78 -23.97
C ARG A 109 -0.48 0.55 -23.18
N PHE A 110 -0.93 0.44 -21.95
CA PHE A 110 -0.67 -0.71 -21.08
C PHE A 110 -1.31 -1.98 -21.64
N ASP A 111 -2.54 -1.90 -22.14
CA ASP A 111 -3.24 -3.03 -22.74
C ASP A 111 -2.52 -3.56 -23.99
N ARG A 112 -1.99 -2.66 -24.84
CA ARG A 112 -1.14 -3.04 -25.97
C ARG A 112 0.18 -3.67 -25.52
N TYR A 113 0.78 -3.16 -24.45
CA TYR A 113 2.01 -3.70 -23.89
C TYR A 113 1.82 -5.13 -23.36
N VAL A 114 0.72 -5.42 -22.66
CA VAL A 114 0.45 -6.75 -22.08
C VAL A 114 0.40 -7.86 -23.14
N VAL A 115 0.01 -7.54 -24.37
CA VAL A 115 -0.03 -8.51 -25.48
C VAL A 115 1.25 -8.49 -26.35
N SER A 116 2.22 -7.63 -26.03
CA SER A 116 3.48 -7.52 -26.77
C SER A 116 4.57 -8.44 -26.18
N SER A 117 5.64 -8.64 -26.96
CA SER A 117 6.85 -9.35 -26.47
C SER A 117 7.57 -8.63 -25.34
N ASP A 118 7.36 -7.31 -25.22
CA ASP A 118 8.02 -6.47 -24.21
C ASP A 118 7.53 -6.78 -22.78
N ILE A 119 6.46 -7.56 -22.64
CA ILE A 119 5.90 -7.99 -21.34
C ILE A 119 6.95 -8.65 -20.44
N TRP A 120 7.91 -9.36 -21.04
CA TRP A 120 8.93 -10.08 -20.27
C TRP A 120 9.94 -9.17 -19.59
N PHE A 121 10.47 -8.20 -20.30
CA PHE A 121 11.57 -7.33 -19.83
C PHE A 121 11.16 -5.88 -19.61
N GLY A 122 9.96 -5.51 -20.04
CA GLY A 122 9.48 -4.13 -20.00
C GLY A 122 10.03 -3.26 -21.12
N VAL A 123 9.46 -2.08 -21.28
CA VAL A 123 9.86 -1.13 -22.31
C VAL A 123 11.14 -0.35 -21.95
N GLY A 124 11.60 -0.44 -20.69
CA GLY A 124 12.72 0.35 -20.19
C GLY A 124 12.39 1.82 -19.91
N ARG A 125 13.28 2.49 -19.19
CA ARG A 125 13.09 3.88 -18.77
C ARG A 125 13.18 4.85 -19.95
N ASP A 126 14.17 4.67 -20.80
CA ASP A 126 14.44 5.59 -21.90
C ASP A 126 13.33 5.59 -22.95
N ALA A 127 12.77 4.42 -23.25
CA ALA A 127 11.61 4.31 -24.15
C ALA A 127 10.33 4.88 -23.54
N PHE A 128 10.23 4.88 -22.21
CA PHE A 128 9.14 5.49 -21.48
C PHE A 128 9.25 7.02 -21.46
N ASP A 129 10.45 7.53 -21.20
CA ASP A 129 10.75 8.97 -21.11
C ASP A 129 10.79 9.61 -22.51
N ALA A 130 11.37 8.95 -23.53
CA ALA A 130 11.49 9.47 -24.89
C ALA A 130 10.15 9.74 -25.61
N LYS A 131 9.11 8.98 -25.28
CA LYS A 131 7.76 9.19 -25.82
C LYS A 131 6.92 10.16 -24.98
N GLY A 132 7.47 10.68 -23.90
CA GLY A 132 6.81 11.55 -22.92
C GLY A 132 7.12 13.04 -23.05
N THR A 133 7.93 13.46 -24.03
CA THR A 133 8.41 14.84 -24.16
C THR A 133 7.34 15.91 -24.37
N SER A 134 6.10 15.54 -24.66
CA SER A 134 5.02 16.51 -24.80
C SER A 134 4.05 16.56 -23.62
N THR A 135 4.12 15.64 -22.66
CA THR A 135 3.10 15.60 -21.60
C THR A 135 3.67 15.01 -20.30
N THR A 136 4.12 15.88 -19.44
CA THR A 136 4.38 15.66 -18.02
C THR A 136 3.23 14.91 -17.29
N ASN A 137 2.05 14.81 -17.90
CA ASN A 137 0.86 14.18 -17.34
C ASN A 137 0.80 12.66 -17.51
N ILE A 138 1.53 12.06 -18.45
CA ILE A 138 1.48 10.61 -18.69
C ILE A 138 2.07 9.82 -17.52
N LEU A 139 3.11 10.34 -16.90
CA LEU A 139 3.77 9.72 -15.74
C LEU A 139 2.96 9.85 -14.45
N ASN A 140 2.12 10.87 -14.34
CA ASN A 140 1.34 11.15 -13.14
C ASN A 140 0.00 10.41 -13.07
N GLY A 141 -0.43 9.81 -14.17
CA GLY A 141 -1.74 9.18 -14.32
C GLY A 141 -1.73 7.66 -14.34
N CYS A 142 -0.79 6.98 -13.67
CA CYS A 142 -0.81 5.52 -13.60
C CYS A 142 -0.60 4.98 -12.17
N ALA A 143 -1.22 3.83 -11.90
CA ALA A 143 -0.99 3.11 -10.66
C ALA A 143 0.47 2.63 -10.57
N GLY A 144 1.08 2.71 -9.37
CA GLY A 144 2.49 2.41 -9.18
C GLY A 144 2.92 1.02 -9.67
N TRP A 145 2.09 0.00 -9.43
CA TRP A 145 2.35 -1.35 -9.90
C TRP A 145 2.31 -1.48 -11.44
N LYS A 146 1.34 -0.83 -12.11
CA LYS A 146 1.26 -0.82 -13.59
C LYS A 146 2.51 -0.18 -14.19
N ARG A 147 2.94 0.94 -13.59
CA ARG A 147 4.16 1.62 -14.02
C ARG A 147 5.40 0.73 -13.87
N PHE A 148 5.54 0.08 -12.71
CA PHE A 148 6.69 -0.79 -12.47
C PHE A 148 6.72 -1.97 -13.44
N TYR A 149 5.55 -2.61 -13.63
CA TYR A 149 5.40 -3.73 -14.56
C TYR A 149 5.69 -3.32 -16.01
N PHE A 150 5.18 -2.17 -16.44
CA PHE A 150 5.42 -1.61 -17.77
C PHE A 150 6.91 -1.31 -18.03
N LEU A 151 7.61 -0.81 -17.01
CA LEU A 151 9.04 -0.46 -17.13
C LEU A 151 9.97 -1.67 -17.06
N ARG A 152 9.63 -2.68 -16.26
CA ARG A 152 10.54 -3.77 -15.88
C ARG A 152 10.07 -5.16 -16.28
N GLY A 153 8.86 -5.29 -16.75
CA GLY A 153 8.27 -6.56 -17.17
C GLY A 153 8.09 -7.57 -16.05
N VAL A 154 7.72 -8.78 -16.44
CA VAL A 154 7.55 -9.93 -15.55
C VAL A 154 8.86 -10.26 -14.84
N VAL A 155 9.97 -10.28 -15.56
CA VAL A 155 11.29 -10.62 -15.02
C VAL A 155 11.70 -9.64 -13.93
N GLY A 156 11.53 -8.32 -14.16
CA GLY A 156 11.82 -7.31 -13.16
C GLY A 156 10.94 -7.40 -11.91
N CYS A 157 9.65 -7.70 -12.08
CA CYS A 157 8.75 -7.95 -10.96
C CYS A 157 9.15 -9.18 -10.15
N PHE A 158 9.50 -10.27 -10.82
CA PHE A 158 9.96 -11.50 -10.18
C PHE A 158 11.24 -11.28 -9.39
N LEU A 159 12.24 -10.63 -9.97
CA LEU A 159 13.51 -10.33 -9.31
C LEU A 159 13.32 -9.43 -8.08
N LEU A 160 12.41 -8.45 -8.15
CA LEU A 160 12.07 -7.62 -6.99
C LEU A 160 11.45 -8.45 -5.87
N LEU A 161 10.47 -9.29 -6.18
CA LEU A 161 9.83 -10.14 -5.19
C LEU A 161 10.84 -11.13 -4.57
N LEU A 162 11.68 -11.73 -5.39
CA LEU A 162 12.73 -12.63 -4.95
C LEU A 162 13.72 -11.93 -4.02
N PHE A 163 14.13 -10.70 -4.34
CA PHE A 163 14.99 -9.89 -3.49
C PHE A 163 14.33 -9.60 -2.13
N LEU A 164 13.09 -9.08 -2.13
CA LEU A 164 12.38 -8.74 -0.90
C LEU A 164 12.16 -9.98 -0.02
N PHE A 165 11.76 -11.09 -0.62
CA PHE A 165 11.55 -12.35 0.08
C PHE A 165 12.85 -12.94 0.64
N SER A 166 13.93 -12.94 -0.14
CA SER A 166 15.26 -13.42 0.29
C SER A 166 15.80 -12.59 1.45
N TYR A 167 15.59 -11.28 1.42
CA TYR A 167 15.98 -10.41 2.51
C TYR A 167 15.18 -10.68 3.79
N TRP A 168 13.85 -10.84 3.67
CA TRP A 168 13.02 -11.25 4.80
C TRP A 168 13.44 -12.61 5.38
N ARG A 169 13.78 -13.59 4.54
CA ARG A 169 14.25 -14.91 4.99
C ARG A 169 15.53 -14.84 5.84
N LYS A 170 16.36 -13.85 5.65
CA LYS A 170 17.54 -13.60 6.47
C LYS A 170 17.18 -13.20 7.91
N TYR A 171 16.02 -12.60 8.11
CA TYR A 171 15.51 -12.13 9.40
C TYR A 171 14.09 -12.64 9.66
N PRO A 172 13.90 -13.95 9.81
CA PRO A 172 12.56 -14.54 9.82
C PRO A 172 11.81 -14.23 11.11
N SER A 173 10.83 -13.35 11.03
CA SER A 173 9.86 -13.13 12.10
C SER A 173 8.47 -12.90 11.53
N SER A 174 7.44 -13.31 12.29
CA SER A 174 6.03 -13.10 11.85
C SER A 174 5.71 -11.62 11.66
N LYS A 175 6.27 -10.75 12.52
CA LYS A 175 6.10 -9.29 12.41
C LYS A 175 6.77 -8.73 11.15
N ALA A 176 7.96 -9.21 10.81
CA ALA A 176 8.65 -8.83 9.58
C ALA A 176 7.94 -9.35 8.33
N GLY A 177 7.36 -10.56 8.39
CA GLY A 177 6.52 -11.10 7.31
C GLY A 177 5.25 -10.26 7.08
N ALA A 178 4.56 -9.88 8.16
CA ALA A 178 3.42 -8.99 8.07
C ALA A 178 3.80 -7.60 7.53
N PHE A 179 4.97 -7.08 7.92
CA PHE A 179 5.50 -5.84 7.36
C PHE A 179 5.80 -5.96 5.86
N LEU A 180 6.34 -7.09 5.39
CA LEU A 180 6.54 -7.35 3.97
C LEU A 180 5.22 -7.26 3.21
N ILE A 181 4.15 -7.90 3.72
CA ILE A 181 2.82 -7.82 3.10
C ILE A 181 2.33 -6.36 3.06
N LEU A 182 2.40 -5.64 4.17
CA LEU A 182 1.99 -4.24 4.25
C LEU A 182 2.79 -3.36 3.29
N PHE A 183 4.10 -3.61 3.18
CA PHE A 183 4.99 -2.91 2.25
C PHE A 183 4.61 -3.17 0.79
N LEU A 184 4.32 -4.43 0.41
CA LEU A 184 3.90 -4.77 -0.94
C LEU A 184 2.57 -4.10 -1.28
N VAL A 185 1.58 -4.17 -0.39
CA VAL A 185 0.28 -3.50 -0.57
C VAL A 185 0.45 -1.98 -0.72
N ALA A 186 1.28 -1.37 0.12
CA ALA A 186 1.58 0.06 0.05
C ALA A 186 2.14 0.49 -1.31
N ASN A 187 3.05 -0.33 -1.86
CA ASN A 187 3.66 -0.07 -3.16
C ASN A 187 2.70 -0.33 -4.34
N MET A 188 1.83 -1.33 -4.23
CA MET A 188 0.81 -1.58 -5.25
C MET A 188 -0.18 -0.42 -5.37
N ILE A 189 -0.60 0.14 -4.24
CA ILE A 189 -1.66 1.16 -4.22
C ILE A 189 -1.12 2.53 -4.64
N ARG A 190 0.05 2.92 -4.17
CA ARG A 190 0.42 4.33 -4.22
C ARG A 190 1.72 4.68 -4.91
N ASP A 191 2.71 3.82 -4.93
CA ASP A 191 4.00 4.28 -5.38
C ASP A 191 4.82 3.20 -6.10
N TYR A 192 5.90 3.67 -6.67
CA TYR A 192 6.87 2.85 -7.36
C TYR A 192 7.78 2.14 -6.32
N PRO A 193 7.79 0.80 -6.28
CA PRO A 193 8.45 0.06 -5.21
C PRO A 193 9.97 0.25 -5.12
N LEU A 194 10.59 0.73 -6.20
CA LEU A 194 12.03 1.03 -6.23
C LEU A 194 12.37 2.49 -5.94
N ARG A 195 11.44 3.30 -5.46
CA ARG A 195 11.84 4.59 -4.92
C ARG A 195 12.76 4.36 -3.72
N GLU A 196 13.90 5.02 -3.74
CA GLU A 196 15.01 4.82 -2.82
C GLU A 196 14.59 4.85 -1.36
N TYR A 197 13.75 5.79 -0.98
CA TYR A 197 13.27 5.92 0.39
C TYR A 197 12.34 4.78 0.84
N PHE A 198 11.54 4.20 -0.06
CA PHE A 198 10.69 3.05 0.30
C PHE A 198 11.52 1.81 0.53
N LEU A 199 12.45 1.53 -0.37
CA LEU A 199 13.36 0.41 -0.25
C LEU A 199 14.22 0.53 1.02
N PHE A 200 14.69 1.74 1.31
CA PHE A 200 15.45 2.04 2.52
C PHE A 200 14.64 1.74 3.80
N ILE A 201 13.38 2.17 3.85
CA ILE A 201 12.48 1.85 4.97
C ILE A 201 12.32 0.34 5.13
N TYR A 202 12.16 -0.40 4.03
CA TYR A 202 12.05 -1.85 4.07
C TYR A 202 13.31 -2.50 4.64
N LEU A 203 14.47 -2.13 4.14
CA LEU A 203 15.76 -2.68 4.56
C LEU A 203 16.07 -2.42 6.03
N LEU A 204 15.67 -1.28 6.57
CA LEU A 204 15.85 -0.95 7.98
C LEU A 204 14.79 -1.60 8.88
N ALA A 205 13.54 -1.68 8.43
CA ALA A 205 12.44 -2.19 9.23
C ALA A 205 12.57 -3.69 9.54
N ILE A 206 12.99 -4.49 8.57
CA ILE A 206 13.08 -5.95 8.72
C ILE A 206 14.01 -6.38 9.86
N PRO A 207 15.27 -5.90 9.95
CA PRO A 207 16.15 -6.22 11.08
C PRO A 207 15.61 -5.71 12.43
N VAL A 208 15.05 -4.50 12.47
CA VAL A 208 14.47 -3.91 13.70
C VAL A 208 13.32 -4.77 14.23
N LEU A 209 12.41 -5.21 13.34
CA LEU A 209 11.31 -6.08 13.74
C LEU A 209 11.76 -7.48 14.14
N TYR A 210 12.87 -7.95 13.61
CA TYR A 210 13.50 -9.21 14.02
C TYR A 210 14.13 -9.09 15.41
N GLN A 211 14.92 -8.05 15.70
CA GLN A 211 15.56 -7.82 16.99
C GLN A 211 14.53 -7.72 18.12
N ARG A 212 13.43 -7.00 17.91
CA ARG A 212 12.34 -6.92 18.90
C ARG A 212 11.67 -8.26 19.23
N LYS A 213 11.83 -9.29 18.40
CA LYS A 213 11.38 -10.65 18.73
C LYS A 213 12.32 -11.33 19.72
N VAL A 214 13.61 -11.04 19.65
CA VAL A 214 14.65 -11.68 20.48
C VAL A 214 14.60 -11.15 21.91
N GLU A 215 14.31 -9.85 22.09
CA GLU A 215 14.24 -9.21 23.42
C GLU A 215 13.02 -9.65 24.26
N PHE A 216 11.97 -10.20 23.65
CA PHE A 216 10.74 -10.65 24.33
C PHE A 216 10.67 -12.17 24.53
N LYS A 217 11.74 -12.91 24.34
CA LYS A 217 11.91 -14.31 24.72
C LYS A 217 12.76 -14.45 25.98
#